data_d4b8ec9fa56565c31cbe82bad3d531d7
#
_entry.id   d4b8ec9fa56565c31cbe82bad3d531d7
#
_cell.length_a   1.000
_cell.length_b   1.000
_cell.length_c   1.000
_cell.angle_alpha   90.00
_cell.angle_beta   90.00
_cell.angle_gamma   90.00
#
_symmetry.space_group_name_H-M   'P 1'
#
loop_
_entity.id
_entity.type
_entity.pdbx_description
1 polymer ?
#
loop_
_entity_poly.entity_id
_entity_poly.type
_entity_poly.pdbx_seq_one_letter_code
_entity_poly.pdbx_strand_id
1 'polypeptide(L)'
;MASTVFSAAFRFPFVTRRLFDTAPRVRFCHSTIRSAHSTIRFAHRRRRFTTASSSMSQQQTGDIVDASSNDENSAKNPDDVVVQYVVLRRDLIDSWPLGSVVTQGCHASVAAIWSFKDDPVTLHYCDPQHIDSMHKVTLEVKGETQMMNLSEKLKLGGISHKLWMEQPENIPTCIATKPYPKSQVSSFFKKLQLCK
;
A
#
# COMPACT_ATOMS: atom_id res chain seq x y z
N MET A 1 17.68 -62.22 15.10
CA MET A 1 18.65 -61.09 14.94
C MET A 1 17.84 -59.82 15.16
N ALA A 2 18.01 -59.22 16.31
CA ALA A 2 17.29 -58.02 16.75
C ALA A 2 18.14 -56.80 16.48
N SER A 3 17.64 -55.85 15.66
CA SER A 3 18.31 -54.57 15.41
C SER A 3 17.73 -53.53 16.33
N THR A 4 18.56 -53.08 17.24
CA THR A 4 18.26 -52.03 18.23
C THR A 4 18.44 -50.67 17.57
N VAL A 5 17.37 -49.87 17.51
CA VAL A 5 17.40 -48.46 17.04
C VAL A 5 17.70 -47.56 18.24
N PHE A 6 18.86 -46.92 18.24
CA PHE A 6 19.23 -45.89 19.22
C PHE A 6 18.51 -44.57 18.89
N SER A 7 17.64 -44.13 19.79
CA SER A 7 17.07 -42.81 19.80
C SER A 7 17.98 -41.87 20.60
N ALA A 8 18.61 -40.92 19.92
CA ALA A 8 19.42 -39.86 20.57
C ALA A 8 18.50 -38.67 20.92
N ALA A 9 18.15 -38.56 22.19
CA ALA A 9 17.47 -37.40 22.75
C ALA A 9 18.51 -36.28 22.98
N PHE A 10 18.40 -35.21 22.16
CA PHE A 10 19.14 -33.97 22.41
C PHE A 10 18.52 -33.22 23.58
N ARG A 11 19.19 -33.20 24.72
CA ARG A 11 18.87 -32.33 25.86
C ARG A 11 19.61 -31.01 25.71
N PHE A 12 18.89 -29.92 25.55
CA PHE A 12 19.43 -28.56 25.68
C PHE A 12 19.56 -28.19 27.16
N PRO A 13 20.69 -27.64 27.61
CA PRO A 13 20.82 -27.15 28.99
C PRO A 13 20.11 -25.81 29.14
N PHE A 14 19.20 -25.76 30.12
CA PHE A 14 18.56 -24.55 30.59
C PHE A 14 19.59 -23.70 31.35
N VAL A 15 20.04 -22.60 30.71
CA VAL A 15 20.88 -21.59 31.39
C VAL A 15 19.96 -20.54 31.98
N THR A 16 19.69 -20.66 33.29
CA THR A 16 19.08 -19.60 34.09
C THR A 16 20.09 -18.49 34.32
N ARG A 17 20.03 -17.40 33.54
CA ARG A 17 20.71 -16.15 33.88
C ARG A 17 19.84 -15.33 34.81
N ARG A 18 20.28 -15.13 36.04
CA ARG A 18 19.74 -14.18 37.00
C ARG A 18 19.86 -12.75 36.44
N LEU A 19 18.74 -12.03 36.46
CA LEU A 19 18.66 -10.61 36.20
C LEU A 19 19.48 -9.84 37.25
N PHE A 20 20.37 -9.00 36.77
CA PHE A 20 20.78 -7.80 37.50
C PHE A 20 19.95 -6.64 36.95
N ASP A 21 19.10 -6.16 37.85
CA ASP A 21 18.26 -5.01 37.71
C ASP A 21 19.15 -3.74 37.79
N THR A 22 19.29 -3.02 36.67
CA THR A 22 19.78 -1.66 36.66
C THR A 22 19.07 -0.90 35.54
N ALA A 23 17.86 -0.46 35.86
CA ALA A 23 17.14 0.49 35.01
C ALA A 23 17.76 1.89 35.15
N PRO A 24 18.15 2.56 34.07
CA PRO A 24 18.49 3.99 34.15
C PRO A 24 17.18 4.79 34.32
N ARG A 25 17.09 5.50 35.47
CA ARG A 25 16.07 6.50 35.72
C ARG A 25 16.14 7.60 34.66
N VAL A 26 15.22 7.57 33.70
CA VAL A 26 15.00 8.69 32.79
C VAL A 26 14.37 9.81 33.59
N ARG A 27 15.12 10.87 33.85
CA ARG A 27 14.61 12.13 34.40
C ARG A 27 13.78 12.82 33.32
N PHE A 28 12.47 12.87 33.51
CA PHE A 28 11.59 13.74 32.72
C PHE A 28 11.93 15.19 33.04
N CYS A 29 12.58 15.87 32.11
CA CYS A 29 12.73 17.29 32.09
C CYS A 29 11.38 17.91 31.69
N HIS A 30 10.66 18.49 32.64
CA HIS A 30 9.48 19.32 32.34
C HIS A 30 10.00 20.62 31.72
N SER A 31 10.09 20.70 30.40
CA SER A 31 10.23 21.99 29.73
C SER A 31 8.84 22.55 29.49
N THR A 32 8.54 23.60 30.24
CA THR A 32 7.36 24.47 30.11
C THR A 32 7.41 25.14 28.74
N ILE A 33 6.67 24.59 27.75
CA ILE A 33 6.48 25.25 26.45
C ILE A 33 5.48 26.38 26.67
N ARG A 34 6.00 27.60 26.72
CA ARG A 34 5.17 28.80 26.62
C ARG A 34 4.60 28.86 25.21
N SER A 35 3.29 28.77 25.13
CA SER A 35 2.51 28.98 23.91
C SER A 35 2.66 30.43 23.45
N ALA A 36 3.39 30.65 22.37
CA ALA A 36 3.40 31.89 21.64
C ALA A 36 2.27 31.86 20.61
N HIS A 37 1.15 32.51 20.89
CA HIS A 37 0.10 32.74 19.90
C HIS A 37 0.64 33.71 18.84
N SER A 38 1.07 33.15 17.70
CA SER A 38 1.33 33.97 16.52
C SER A 38 0.06 34.02 15.68
N THR A 39 -0.60 35.18 15.76
CA THR A 39 -1.77 35.51 14.93
C THR A 39 -1.30 35.82 13.50
N ILE A 40 -1.34 34.85 12.62
CA ILE A 40 -1.10 35.07 11.18
C ILE A 40 -2.38 35.67 10.57
N ARG A 41 -2.34 37.01 10.32
CA ARG A 41 -3.37 37.69 9.55
C ARG A 41 -3.17 37.34 8.06
N PHE A 42 -4.06 36.54 7.49
CA PHE A 42 -4.15 36.35 6.03
C PHE A 42 -4.75 37.57 5.39
N ALA A 43 -3.94 38.35 4.66
CA ALA A 43 -4.39 39.42 3.81
C ALA A 43 -4.97 38.82 2.51
N HIS A 44 -6.29 38.90 2.38
CA HIS A 44 -7.00 38.58 1.14
C HIS A 44 -6.71 39.64 0.07
N ARG A 45 -5.78 39.36 -0.83
CA ARG A 45 -5.58 40.16 -2.04
C ARG A 45 -6.51 39.67 -3.14
N ARG A 46 -7.70 40.29 -3.24
CA ARG A 46 -8.61 40.12 -4.39
C ARG A 46 -7.93 40.69 -5.63
N ARG A 47 -7.54 39.84 -6.57
CA ARG A 47 -7.24 40.25 -7.94
C ARG A 47 -8.54 40.23 -8.74
N ARG A 48 -8.98 41.43 -9.16
CA ARG A 48 -10.02 41.60 -10.17
C ARG A 48 -9.44 41.21 -11.51
N PHE A 49 -10.01 40.19 -12.17
CA PHE A 49 -9.80 39.96 -13.60
C PHE A 49 -10.81 40.75 -14.36
N THR A 50 -10.34 41.72 -15.16
CA THR A 50 -11.11 42.42 -16.16
C THR A 50 -11.20 41.56 -17.40
N THR A 51 -12.45 41.33 -17.82
CA THR A 51 -12.80 40.73 -19.12
C THR A 51 -12.48 41.71 -20.23
N ALA A 52 -11.69 41.26 -21.19
CA ALA A 52 -11.61 41.90 -22.52
C ALA A 52 -12.11 40.91 -23.56
N SER A 53 -13.25 41.23 -24.14
CA SER A 53 -13.78 40.62 -25.34
C SER A 53 -12.99 41.13 -26.55
N SER A 54 -12.62 40.26 -27.47
CA SER A 54 -12.37 40.61 -28.87
C SER A 54 -12.70 39.43 -29.73
N SER A 55 -13.72 39.65 -30.55
CA SER A 55 -14.17 38.84 -31.67
C SER A 55 -13.31 39.09 -32.91
N MET A 56 -13.11 38.12 -33.78
CA MET A 56 -13.25 38.03 -35.23
C MET A 56 -12.33 36.96 -35.78
N SER A 57 -12.88 35.88 -36.32
CA SER A 57 -13.31 35.66 -37.74
C SER A 57 -12.21 35.20 -38.70
N GLN A 58 -12.51 34.05 -39.34
CA GLN A 58 -12.18 33.56 -40.70
C GLN A 58 -10.96 32.67 -40.86
N GLN A 59 -11.23 31.37 -41.12
CA GLN A 59 -11.22 30.60 -42.40
C GLN A 59 -9.83 30.38 -43.05
N GLN A 60 -9.40 29.15 -43.17
CA GLN A 60 -9.40 28.30 -44.36
C GLN A 60 -8.58 27.01 -44.19
N THR A 61 -9.22 25.90 -44.48
CA THR A 61 -8.90 24.74 -45.31
C THR A 61 -7.45 24.28 -45.47
N GLY A 62 -7.22 22.99 -45.27
CA GLY A 62 -6.06 22.26 -45.70
C GLY A 62 -5.96 20.85 -45.15
N ASP A 63 -6.31 19.90 -45.95
CA ASP A 63 -6.33 18.44 -45.95
C ASP A 63 -5.30 17.64 -45.11
N ILE A 64 -5.83 16.59 -44.45
CA ILE A 64 -5.47 15.16 -44.46
C ILE A 64 -4.00 14.79 -44.17
N VAL A 65 -3.76 14.10 -43.05
CA VAL A 65 -3.20 12.75 -43.01
C VAL A 65 -3.64 12.05 -41.72
N ASP A 66 -4.27 10.92 -41.93
CA ASP A 66 -4.65 9.87 -41.01
C ASP A 66 -3.41 9.33 -40.26
N ALA A 67 -3.43 9.43 -38.94
CA ALA A 67 -2.59 8.66 -38.06
C ALA A 67 -3.50 8.10 -36.96
N SER A 68 -4.02 6.90 -37.24
CA SER A 68 -4.72 6.07 -36.30
C SER A 68 -3.87 5.82 -35.05
N SER A 69 -4.07 6.61 -34.03
CA SER A 69 -3.71 6.28 -32.67
C SER A 69 -4.97 5.67 -32.02
N ASN A 70 -4.99 4.34 -31.94
CA ASN A 70 -5.95 3.61 -31.14
C ASN A 70 -5.68 3.92 -29.65
N ASP A 71 -6.15 5.08 -29.20
CA ASP A 71 -6.45 5.29 -27.79
C ASP A 71 -7.68 4.44 -27.48
N GLU A 72 -7.45 3.24 -26.97
CA GLU A 72 -8.48 2.48 -26.27
C GLU A 72 -8.93 3.30 -25.06
N ASN A 73 -9.87 4.18 -25.31
CA ASN A 73 -10.68 4.87 -24.32
C ASN A 73 -11.51 3.80 -23.59
N SER A 74 -10.88 3.12 -22.61
CA SER A 74 -11.57 2.27 -21.66
C SER A 74 -12.58 3.17 -20.93
N ALA A 75 -13.84 3.09 -21.37
CA ALA A 75 -14.97 3.80 -20.79
C ALA A 75 -14.94 3.54 -19.27
N LYS A 76 -14.54 4.55 -18.49
CA LYS A 76 -14.57 4.53 -17.02
C LYS A 76 -16.03 4.38 -16.63
N ASN A 77 -16.41 3.20 -16.17
CA ASN A 77 -17.72 2.99 -15.56
C ASN A 77 -17.77 3.88 -14.31
N PRO A 78 -18.65 4.90 -14.23
CA PRO A 78 -18.66 5.87 -13.11
C PRO A 78 -18.92 5.20 -11.75
N ASP A 79 -19.45 3.98 -11.74
CA ASP A 79 -19.76 3.20 -10.53
C ASP A 79 -18.65 2.20 -10.14
N ASP A 80 -17.46 2.24 -10.77
CA ASP A 80 -16.41 1.29 -10.47
C ASP A 80 -15.63 1.69 -9.21
N VAL A 81 -15.89 0.96 -8.13
CA VAL A 81 -15.32 1.23 -6.80
C VAL A 81 -13.79 1.13 -6.86
N VAL A 82 -13.11 2.18 -6.40
CA VAL A 82 -11.66 2.16 -6.24
C VAL A 82 -11.28 1.35 -5.00
N VAL A 83 -10.41 0.36 -5.18
CA VAL A 83 -10.03 -0.59 -4.14
C VAL A 83 -8.51 -0.78 -4.07
N GLN A 84 -7.98 -0.93 -2.86
CA GLN A 84 -6.61 -1.40 -2.62
C GLN A 84 -6.65 -2.86 -2.19
N TYR A 85 -5.94 -3.74 -2.92
CA TYR A 85 -5.77 -5.13 -2.54
C TYR A 85 -4.53 -5.29 -1.65
N VAL A 86 -4.71 -5.99 -0.54
CA VAL A 86 -3.65 -6.39 0.40
C VAL A 86 -3.63 -7.90 0.46
N VAL A 87 -2.47 -8.52 0.24
CA VAL A 87 -2.33 -9.99 0.21
C VAL A 87 -1.32 -10.42 1.23
N LEU A 88 -1.74 -11.23 2.19
CA LEU A 88 -0.92 -11.75 3.29
C LEU A 88 -0.53 -13.22 3.03
N ARG A 89 0.50 -13.68 3.72
CA ARG A 89 0.94 -15.08 3.70
C ARG A 89 0.24 -15.87 4.79
N ARG A 90 -0.47 -16.94 4.42
CA ARG A 90 -1.19 -17.83 5.35
C ARG A 90 -0.26 -18.53 6.34
N ASP A 91 0.90 -19.01 5.87
CA ASP A 91 1.90 -19.65 6.72
C ASP A 91 2.44 -18.73 7.82
N LEU A 92 2.48 -17.41 7.59
CA LEU A 92 2.83 -16.42 8.61
C LEU A 92 1.64 -16.12 9.53
N ILE A 93 0.41 -16.09 9.02
CA ILE A 93 -0.80 -15.91 9.82
C ILE A 93 -0.92 -17.03 10.87
N ASP A 94 -0.58 -18.26 10.47
CA ASP A 94 -0.68 -19.43 11.34
C ASP A 94 0.47 -19.54 12.37
N SER A 95 1.58 -18.80 12.16
CA SER A 95 2.82 -18.93 12.96
C SER A 95 3.24 -17.68 13.72
N TRP A 96 2.86 -16.50 13.25
CA TRP A 96 3.26 -15.23 13.85
C TRP A 96 2.17 -14.67 14.78
N PRO A 97 2.54 -13.82 15.76
CA PRO A 97 1.56 -13.06 16.52
C PRO A 97 0.68 -12.21 15.60
N LEU A 98 -0.62 -12.18 15.87
CA LEU A 98 -1.59 -11.44 15.05
C LEU A 98 -1.17 -9.98 14.81
N GLY A 99 -0.66 -9.30 15.85
CA GLY A 99 -0.17 -7.92 15.73
C GLY A 99 0.93 -7.78 14.69
N SER A 100 1.87 -8.73 14.62
CA SER A 100 2.94 -8.74 13.61
C SER A 100 2.38 -8.88 12.21
N VAL A 101 1.42 -9.78 12.00
CA VAL A 101 0.78 -9.99 10.69
C VAL A 101 0.02 -8.76 10.22
N VAL A 102 -0.76 -8.13 11.13
CA VAL A 102 -1.48 -6.88 10.84
C VAL A 102 -0.51 -5.77 10.44
N THR A 103 0.63 -5.67 11.15
CA THR A 103 1.68 -4.69 10.85
C THR A 103 2.25 -4.86 9.44
N GLN A 104 2.43 -6.10 8.95
CA GLN A 104 2.89 -6.35 7.57
C GLN A 104 1.91 -5.76 6.53
N GLY A 105 0.62 -5.94 6.75
CA GLY A 105 -0.43 -5.35 5.91
C GLY A 105 -0.40 -3.82 5.93
N CYS A 106 -0.21 -3.21 7.11
CA CYS A 106 -0.09 -1.76 7.27
C CYS A 106 1.14 -1.23 6.53
N HIS A 107 2.30 -1.85 6.72
CA HIS A 107 3.54 -1.46 6.03
C HIS A 107 3.40 -1.51 4.52
N ALA A 108 2.92 -2.63 3.98
CA ALA A 108 2.74 -2.80 2.54
C ALA A 108 1.74 -1.78 1.98
N SER A 109 0.61 -1.56 2.66
CA SER A 109 -0.44 -0.62 2.26
C SER A 109 0.08 0.81 2.17
N VAL A 110 0.75 1.30 3.23
CA VAL A 110 1.32 2.65 3.27
C VAL A 110 2.43 2.79 2.24
N ALA A 111 3.33 1.80 2.14
CA ALA A 111 4.42 1.83 1.16
C ALA A 111 3.91 1.85 -0.28
N ALA A 112 2.82 1.13 -0.61
CA ALA A 112 2.20 1.18 -1.92
C ALA A 112 1.59 2.55 -2.22
N ILE A 113 0.82 3.12 -1.30
CA ILE A 113 0.26 4.47 -1.43
C ILE A 113 1.37 5.49 -1.67
N TRP A 114 2.42 5.46 -0.83
CA TRP A 114 3.51 6.44 -0.90
C TRP A 114 4.34 6.31 -2.17
N SER A 115 4.61 5.08 -2.64
CA SER A 115 5.35 4.84 -3.88
C SER A 115 4.63 5.35 -5.12
N PHE A 116 3.30 5.46 -5.08
CA PHE A 116 2.46 5.91 -6.19
C PHE A 116 1.60 7.12 -5.80
N LYS A 117 2.09 7.97 -4.90
CA LYS A 117 1.37 9.12 -4.34
C LYS A 117 0.94 10.17 -5.35
N ASP A 118 1.66 10.28 -6.47
CA ASP A 118 1.40 11.25 -7.53
C ASP A 118 0.45 10.71 -8.63
N ASP A 119 0.01 9.45 -8.51
CA ASP A 119 -0.94 8.84 -9.43
C ASP A 119 -2.36 9.39 -9.19
N PRO A 120 -3.10 9.78 -10.25
CA PRO A 120 -4.41 10.41 -10.10
C PRO A 120 -5.44 9.57 -9.33
N VAL A 121 -5.42 8.23 -9.49
CA VAL A 121 -6.33 7.34 -8.77
C VAL A 121 -5.95 7.26 -7.29
N THR A 122 -4.63 7.25 -7.00
CA THR A 122 -4.13 7.27 -5.62
C THR A 122 -4.47 8.59 -4.93
N LEU A 123 -4.30 9.72 -5.60
CA LEU A 123 -4.68 11.03 -5.10
C LEU A 123 -6.18 11.08 -4.78
N HIS A 124 -7.04 10.63 -5.71
CA HIS A 124 -8.49 10.58 -5.50
C HIS A 124 -8.85 9.65 -4.32
N TYR A 125 -8.22 8.48 -4.20
CA TYR A 125 -8.48 7.52 -3.13
C TYR A 125 -8.14 8.06 -1.73
N CYS A 126 -7.10 8.92 -1.64
CA CYS A 126 -6.61 9.51 -0.40
C CYS A 126 -7.08 10.96 -0.20
N ASP A 127 -7.93 11.49 -1.08
CA ASP A 127 -8.48 12.84 -0.96
C ASP A 127 -9.32 12.99 0.32
N PRO A 128 -9.26 14.13 1.01
CA PRO A 128 -10.04 14.38 2.23
C PRO A 128 -11.55 14.10 2.12
N GLN A 129 -12.13 14.18 0.91
CA GLN A 129 -13.53 13.87 0.68
C GLN A 129 -13.82 12.36 0.56
N HIS A 130 -12.80 11.54 0.29
CA HIS A 130 -12.94 10.11 0.01
C HIS A 130 -12.24 9.21 1.05
N ILE A 131 -11.38 9.77 1.90
CA ILE A 131 -10.53 9.01 2.82
C ILE A 131 -11.32 8.15 3.81
N ASP A 132 -12.48 8.62 4.23
CA ASP A 132 -13.35 7.89 5.16
C ASP A 132 -14.16 6.77 4.46
N SER A 133 -14.15 6.74 3.12
CA SER A 133 -14.83 5.74 2.29
C SER A 133 -13.87 4.80 1.56
N MET A 134 -12.60 4.73 1.97
CA MET A 134 -11.61 3.84 1.37
C MET A 134 -12.01 2.37 1.44
N HIS A 135 -11.95 1.68 0.29
CA HIS A 135 -12.17 0.24 0.22
C HIS A 135 -10.85 -0.53 0.16
N LYS A 136 -10.68 -1.50 1.05
CA LYS A 136 -9.56 -2.45 1.04
C LYS A 136 -10.09 -3.86 1.02
N VAL A 137 -9.42 -4.74 0.28
CA VAL A 137 -9.72 -6.18 0.26
C VAL A 137 -8.46 -6.92 0.70
N THR A 138 -8.56 -7.65 1.82
CA THR A 138 -7.46 -8.44 2.34
C THR A 138 -7.64 -9.90 1.92
N LEU A 139 -6.68 -10.40 1.17
CA LEU A 139 -6.62 -11.75 0.63
C LEU A 139 -5.44 -12.50 1.23
N GLU A 140 -5.41 -13.82 1.00
CA GLU A 140 -4.30 -14.65 1.43
C GLU A 140 -3.74 -15.51 0.30
N VAL A 141 -2.44 -15.80 0.40
CA VAL A 141 -1.71 -16.82 -0.38
C VAL A 141 -1.15 -17.85 0.59
N LYS A 142 -0.94 -19.08 0.13
CA LYS A 142 -0.49 -20.18 0.98
C LYS A 142 0.89 -19.95 1.61
N GLY A 143 1.79 -19.29 0.88
CA GLY A 143 3.16 -19.05 1.34
C GLY A 143 3.98 -18.26 0.34
N GLU A 144 5.28 -18.21 0.58
CA GLU A 144 6.25 -17.36 -0.13
C GLU A 144 6.22 -17.57 -1.66
N THR A 145 6.32 -18.81 -2.10
CA THR A 145 6.35 -19.14 -3.55
C THR A 145 5.12 -18.57 -4.28
N GLN A 146 3.94 -18.73 -3.67
CA GLN A 146 2.70 -18.20 -4.28
C GLN A 146 2.68 -16.68 -4.27
N MET A 147 3.24 -16.05 -3.24
CA MET A 147 3.36 -14.59 -3.16
C MET A 147 4.30 -14.05 -4.23
N MET A 148 5.46 -14.67 -4.42
CA MET A 148 6.41 -14.28 -5.45
C MET A 148 5.83 -14.43 -6.85
N ASN A 149 5.15 -15.55 -7.13
CA ASN A 149 4.47 -15.78 -8.41
C ASN A 149 3.36 -14.76 -8.66
N LEU A 150 2.62 -14.37 -7.60
CA LEU A 150 1.62 -13.30 -7.71
C LEU A 150 2.27 -11.96 -8.04
N SER A 151 3.36 -11.60 -7.35
CA SER A 151 4.09 -10.36 -7.63
C SER A 151 4.56 -10.30 -9.08
N GLU A 152 5.13 -11.40 -9.58
CA GLU A 152 5.57 -11.47 -10.98
C GLU A 152 4.40 -11.33 -11.96
N LYS A 153 3.29 -12.05 -11.70
CA LYS A 153 2.08 -11.93 -12.50
C LYS A 153 1.53 -10.51 -12.55
N LEU A 154 1.54 -9.79 -11.41
CA LEU A 154 1.11 -8.40 -11.34
C LEU A 154 2.03 -7.48 -12.14
N LYS A 155 3.36 -7.69 -12.07
CA LYS A 155 4.34 -6.94 -12.87
C LYS A 155 4.11 -7.15 -14.37
N LEU A 156 3.98 -8.40 -14.80
CA LEU A 156 3.71 -8.74 -16.21
C LEU A 156 2.39 -8.15 -16.70
N GLY A 157 1.39 -8.03 -15.82
CA GLY A 157 0.11 -7.40 -16.11
C GLY A 157 0.10 -5.87 -15.99
N GLY A 158 1.25 -5.23 -15.75
CA GLY A 158 1.34 -3.77 -15.58
C GLY A 158 0.66 -3.25 -14.31
N ILE A 159 0.41 -4.11 -13.31
CA ILE A 159 -0.24 -3.72 -12.06
C ILE A 159 0.81 -3.26 -11.05
N SER A 160 0.77 -1.96 -10.75
CA SER A 160 1.63 -1.31 -9.76
C SER A 160 1.31 -1.81 -8.36
N HIS A 161 2.32 -2.31 -7.67
CA HIS A 161 2.17 -2.85 -6.31
C HIS A 161 3.48 -2.75 -5.54
N LYS A 162 3.41 -2.90 -4.23
CA LYS A 162 4.56 -3.03 -3.33
C LYS A 162 4.60 -4.45 -2.78
N LEU A 163 5.70 -5.15 -3.04
CA LEU A 163 6.06 -6.36 -2.29
C LEU A 163 6.84 -5.89 -1.05
N TRP A 164 6.29 -6.14 0.13
CA TRP A 164 6.92 -5.80 1.39
C TRP A 164 7.88 -6.91 1.82
N MET A 165 9.14 -6.51 2.05
CA MET A 165 10.20 -7.37 2.57
C MET A 165 10.46 -7.00 4.02
N GLU A 166 10.18 -7.91 4.94
CA GLU A 166 10.42 -7.68 6.37
C GLU A 166 11.90 -7.79 6.69
N GLN A 167 12.38 -6.86 7.50
CA GLN A 167 13.76 -6.78 7.92
C GLN A 167 13.86 -7.14 9.42
N PRO A 168 14.95 -7.74 9.90
CA PRO A 168 16.19 -8.06 9.19
C PRO A 168 16.17 -9.40 8.40
N GLU A 169 15.09 -10.18 8.48
CA GLU A 169 15.00 -11.54 7.92
C GLU A 169 15.01 -11.53 6.40
N ASN A 170 14.69 -10.38 5.77
CA ASN A 170 14.63 -10.18 4.33
C ASN A 170 13.66 -11.16 3.64
N ILE A 171 12.49 -11.39 4.23
CA ILE A 171 11.46 -12.28 3.70
C ILE A 171 10.26 -11.49 3.16
N PRO A 172 9.65 -11.93 2.05
CA PRO A 172 8.43 -11.33 1.55
C PRO A 172 7.24 -11.73 2.42
N THR A 173 6.53 -10.77 2.98
CA THR A 173 5.43 -11.00 3.94
C THR A 173 4.07 -10.55 3.44
N CYS A 174 4.04 -9.51 2.61
CA CYS A 174 2.80 -8.92 2.13
C CYS A 174 2.95 -8.27 0.75
N ILE A 175 1.90 -8.30 -0.05
CA ILE A 175 1.77 -7.47 -1.26
C ILE A 175 0.62 -6.49 -1.05
N ALA A 176 0.82 -5.22 -1.42
CA ALA A 176 -0.27 -4.26 -1.56
C ALA A 176 -0.23 -3.58 -2.94
N THR A 177 -1.37 -3.49 -3.62
CA THR A 177 -1.48 -2.71 -4.85
C THR A 177 -1.57 -1.23 -4.53
N LYS A 178 -1.25 -0.33 -5.51
CA LYS A 178 -1.83 1.00 -5.42
C LYS A 178 -3.36 0.90 -5.52
N PRO A 179 -4.12 1.95 -5.21
CA PRO A 179 -5.56 1.97 -5.48
C PRO A 179 -5.84 1.83 -6.98
N TYR A 180 -6.83 1.01 -7.32
CA TYR A 180 -7.29 0.76 -8.68
C TYR A 180 -8.81 0.67 -8.76
N PRO A 181 -9.43 1.04 -9.88
CA PRO A 181 -10.79 0.59 -10.19
C PRO A 181 -10.87 -0.94 -10.12
N LYS A 182 -11.86 -1.47 -9.41
CA LYS A 182 -11.99 -2.91 -9.16
C LYS A 182 -12.05 -3.75 -10.42
N SER A 183 -12.73 -3.25 -11.46
CA SER A 183 -12.83 -3.93 -12.76
C SER A 183 -11.47 -4.21 -13.37
N GLN A 184 -10.53 -3.27 -13.25
CA GLN A 184 -9.21 -3.34 -13.85
C GLN A 184 -8.33 -4.44 -13.26
N VAL A 185 -8.46 -4.71 -11.96
CA VAL A 185 -7.50 -5.59 -11.25
C VAL A 185 -8.09 -6.88 -10.70
N SER A 186 -9.41 -6.98 -10.56
CA SER A 186 -10.08 -8.12 -9.91
C SER A 186 -9.73 -9.47 -10.54
N SER A 187 -9.45 -9.51 -11.84
CA SER A 187 -9.08 -10.74 -12.57
C SER A 187 -7.80 -11.41 -12.06
N PHE A 188 -6.86 -10.61 -11.53
CA PHE A 188 -5.60 -11.12 -10.98
C PHE A 188 -5.80 -11.86 -9.65
N PHE A 189 -6.85 -11.53 -8.91
CA PHE A 189 -7.11 -11.97 -7.54
C PHE A 189 -8.23 -13.01 -7.40
N LYS A 190 -8.97 -13.33 -8.49
CA LYS A 190 -10.13 -14.24 -8.47
C LYS A 190 -9.87 -15.62 -7.85
N LYS A 191 -8.63 -16.11 -7.90
CA LYS A 191 -8.24 -17.43 -7.37
C LYS A 191 -7.78 -17.38 -5.90
N LEU A 192 -7.70 -16.20 -5.31
CA LEU A 192 -7.30 -16.04 -3.93
C LEU A 192 -8.51 -16.01 -3.00
N GLN A 193 -8.31 -16.42 -1.77
CA GLN A 193 -9.35 -16.42 -0.74
C GLN A 193 -9.25 -15.15 0.10
N LEU A 194 -10.38 -14.73 0.69
CA LEU A 194 -10.36 -13.70 1.72
C LEU A 194 -9.59 -14.22 2.93
N CYS A 195 -8.73 -13.35 3.48
CA CYS A 195 -8.04 -13.63 4.72
C CYS A 195 -9.07 -13.81 5.86
N LYS A 196 -8.97 -14.93 6.59
CA LYS A 196 -9.88 -15.30 7.69
C LYS A 196 -9.12 -15.40 9.00
#